data_df9ae149f93d32330722fcfdee8e31d9
#
_entry.id   df9ae149f93d32330722fcfdee8e31d9
#
_cell.length_a   1.000
_cell.length_b   1.000
_cell.length_c   1.000
_cell.angle_alpha   90.00
_cell.angle_beta   90.00
_cell.angle_gamma   90.00
#
_symmetry.space_group_name_H-M   'P 1'
#
loop_
_entity.id
_entity.type
_entity.pdbx_description
1 polymer ?
#
loop_
_entity_poly.entity_id
_entity_poly.type
_entity_poly.pdbx_seq_one_letter_code
_entity_poly.pdbx_strand_id
1 'polypeptide(L)'
;MKQFLILAFATILAAKGLQAQVQINSELRSLINKSFTYYPKVREIENTVTTAKQKLEIVSTNTPTVDGNLSYRFVEPKIQIPINGDNFQFAPVHNVDANLTGSYTLYDFGRLKANIEKAKTDIQLAEHNVDAVKYQLASQVATIYYNIIYLQHAIAIQDSVLRFLAENKTVIDNKYQNGDALKLDQLNIKAQIDAEENRKVDLQNLLQKQQNLLAYTTGFKQSNGNIFDFEVALKDIDVALAETQATNVDYVLAKDKIKQALSDVAISKLGDKPSVNVGAGAGFRNGYVPNVGEIRFNYNAGVALRVPIYEGGKTKKQIKLYETLVRQNELSIETLNNNYKKDIEQALTDVQSNLERIKNTNGQIEQAKYAQTIAATRFKNGVGTNLELTNASTNVQRAALTKLQYQYQVCLAKVELAKLIGYKYW
;
A
#
# COMPACT_ATOMS: atom_id res chain seq x y z
N MET A 1 -10.32 -49.73 13.06
CA MET A 1 -11.23 -48.74 13.64
C MET A 1 -10.58 -47.78 14.65
N LYS A 2 -9.58 -48.17 15.47
CA LYS A 2 -8.93 -47.23 16.41
C LYS A 2 -8.06 -46.13 15.75
N GLN A 3 -7.44 -46.38 14.59
CA GLN A 3 -6.62 -45.38 13.88
C GLN A 3 -7.46 -44.30 13.16
N PHE A 4 -8.68 -44.62 12.72
CA PHE A 4 -9.60 -43.63 12.14
C PHE A 4 -10.21 -42.68 13.15
N LEU A 5 -10.36 -43.10 14.43
CA LEU A 5 -10.85 -42.23 15.49
C LEU A 5 -9.78 -41.21 15.96
N ILE A 6 -8.50 -41.56 15.90
CA ILE A 6 -7.40 -40.65 16.27
C ILE A 6 -7.21 -39.55 15.20
N LEU A 7 -7.37 -39.86 13.92
CA LEU A 7 -7.33 -38.85 12.83
C LEU A 7 -8.53 -37.90 12.88
N ALA A 8 -9.73 -38.41 13.21
CA ALA A 8 -10.91 -37.55 13.34
C ALA A 8 -10.83 -36.63 14.58
N PHE A 9 -10.19 -37.05 15.67
CA PHE A 9 -9.97 -36.22 16.87
C PHE A 9 -8.90 -35.16 16.63
N ALA A 10 -7.84 -35.45 15.86
CA ALA A 10 -6.81 -34.50 15.49
C ALA A 10 -7.33 -33.41 14.55
N THR A 11 -8.26 -33.73 13.63
CA THR A 11 -8.90 -32.74 12.76
C THR A 11 -9.91 -31.86 13.49
N ILE A 12 -10.56 -32.36 14.53
CA ILE A 12 -11.50 -31.56 15.36
C ILE A 12 -10.74 -30.63 16.33
N LEU A 13 -9.52 -31.00 16.79
CA LEU A 13 -8.66 -30.09 17.56
C LEU A 13 -8.03 -28.99 16.69
N ALA A 14 -7.72 -29.28 15.42
CA ALA A 14 -7.20 -28.27 14.49
C ALA A 14 -8.27 -27.23 14.09
N ALA A 15 -9.56 -27.60 14.13
CA ALA A 15 -10.68 -26.69 13.84
C ALA A 15 -11.03 -25.71 14.98
N LYS A 16 -10.51 -25.91 16.20
CA LYS A 16 -10.71 -24.98 17.34
C LYS A 16 -9.65 -23.87 17.44
N GLY A 17 -8.67 -23.83 16.56
CA GLY A 17 -7.56 -22.86 16.57
C GLY A 17 -7.76 -21.61 15.72
N LEU A 18 -8.87 -21.46 14.97
CA LEU A 18 -9.19 -20.22 14.26
C LEU A 18 -10.10 -19.32 15.12
N GLN A 19 -9.66 -18.96 16.32
CA GLN A 19 -10.17 -17.73 16.91
C GLN A 19 -9.67 -16.61 16.01
N ALA A 20 -10.58 -15.75 15.55
CA ALA A 20 -10.23 -14.60 14.74
C ALA A 20 -9.11 -13.83 15.45
N GLN A 21 -7.92 -13.77 14.83
CA GLN A 21 -6.74 -13.10 15.40
C GLN A 21 -7.00 -11.62 15.63
N VAL A 22 -7.98 -11.06 14.89
CA VAL A 22 -8.47 -9.69 15.02
C VAL A 22 -9.98 -9.70 15.03
N GLN A 23 -10.57 -9.00 16.00
CA GLN A 23 -12.02 -8.78 16.09
C GLN A 23 -12.32 -7.31 15.82
N ILE A 24 -13.24 -7.06 14.91
CA ILE A 24 -13.77 -5.73 14.58
C ILE A 24 -15.28 -5.83 14.38
N ASN A 25 -15.98 -4.69 14.50
CA ASN A 25 -17.41 -4.65 14.20
C ASN A 25 -17.69 -4.79 12.69
N SER A 26 -18.92 -5.18 12.36
CA SER A 26 -19.36 -5.40 10.99
C SER A 26 -19.40 -4.14 10.14
N GLU A 27 -19.62 -2.97 10.76
CA GLU A 27 -19.63 -1.68 10.05
C GLU A 27 -18.25 -1.32 9.56
N LEU A 28 -17.21 -1.37 10.41
CA LEU A 28 -15.83 -1.11 10.03
C LEU A 28 -15.38 -2.05 8.91
N ARG A 29 -15.71 -3.36 9.05
CA ARG A 29 -15.42 -4.35 7.99
C ARG A 29 -16.08 -3.97 6.66
N SER A 30 -17.36 -3.56 6.71
CA SER A 30 -18.08 -3.12 5.52
C SER A 30 -17.44 -1.88 4.87
N LEU A 31 -17.04 -0.87 5.67
CA LEU A 31 -16.40 0.34 5.20
C LEU A 31 -15.05 0.04 4.53
N ILE A 32 -14.24 -0.84 5.13
CA ILE A 32 -12.96 -1.28 4.55
C ILE A 32 -13.20 -1.96 3.19
N ASN A 33 -14.13 -2.93 3.11
CA ASN A 33 -14.41 -3.62 1.85
C ASN A 33 -14.93 -2.66 0.76
N LYS A 34 -15.76 -1.69 1.13
CA LYS A 34 -16.24 -0.66 0.20
C LYS A 34 -15.11 0.24 -0.28
N SER A 35 -14.13 0.55 0.58
CA SER A 35 -12.98 1.37 0.19
C SER A 35 -12.15 0.71 -0.91
N PHE A 36 -12.03 -0.61 -0.94
CA PHE A 36 -11.29 -1.33 -1.98
C PHE A 36 -11.89 -1.18 -3.39
N THR A 37 -13.20 -1.01 -3.47
CA THR A 37 -13.90 -0.79 -4.74
C THR A 37 -14.03 0.68 -5.10
N TYR A 38 -14.15 1.55 -4.10
CA TYR A 38 -14.41 2.97 -4.30
C TYR A 38 -13.15 3.79 -4.50
N TYR A 39 -12.08 3.52 -3.71
CA TYR A 39 -10.88 4.35 -3.69
C TYR A 39 -10.07 4.23 -4.98
N PRO A 40 -9.87 5.32 -5.75
CA PRO A 40 -9.26 5.27 -7.08
C PRO A 40 -7.86 4.67 -7.10
N LYS A 41 -7.08 4.83 -6.03
CA LYS A 41 -5.72 4.30 -5.93
C LYS A 41 -5.65 2.78 -6.00
N VAL A 42 -6.66 2.07 -5.47
CA VAL A 42 -6.74 0.61 -5.58
C VAL A 42 -6.88 0.21 -7.04
N ARG A 43 -7.80 0.86 -7.78
CA ARG A 43 -7.99 0.59 -9.23
C ARG A 43 -6.75 0.94 -10.06
N GLU A 44 -6.05 2.02 -9.70
CA GLU A 44 -4.77 2.39 -10.34
C GLU A 44 -3.74 1.27 -10.19
N ILE A 45 -3.58 0.72 -8.99
CA ILE A 45 -2.63 -0.37 -8.74
C ILE A 45 -3.11 -1.69 -9.36
N GLU A 46 -4.40 -1.99 -9.36
CA GLU A 46 -4.96 -3.17 -10.06
C GLU A 46 -4.66 -3.13 -11.58
N ASN A 47 -4.63 -1.93 -12.18
CA ASN A 47 -4.22 -1.78 -13.59
C ASN A 47 -2.74 -2.15 -13.81
N THR A 48 -1.87 -2.08 -12.80
CA THR A 48 -0.48 -2.56 -12.95
C THR A 48 -0.41 -4.07 -13.15
N VAL A 49 -1.33 -4.84 -12.55
CA VAL A 49 -1.47 -6.29 -12.78
C VAL A 49 -1.89 -6.55 -14.23
N THR A 50 -2.86 -5.80 -14.74
CA THR A 50 -3.29 -5.87 -16.14
C THR A 50 -2.13 -5.58 -17.08
N THR A 51 -1.37 -4.52 -16.80
CA THR A 51 -0.17 -4.15 -17.57
C THR A 51 0.89 -5.27 -17.53
N ALA A 52 1.12 -5.90 -16.37
CA ALA A 52 2.07 -7.00 -16.23
C ALA A 52 1.60 -8.23 -17.04
N LYS A 53 0.30 -8.55 -17.06
CA LYS A 53 -0.29 -9.62 -17.86
C LYS A 53 -0.14 -9.35 -19.35
N GLN A 54 -0.40 -8.13 -19.80
CA GLN A 54 -0.19 -7.73 -21.20
C GLN A 54 1.28 -7.83 -21.62
N LYS A 55 2.23 -7.49 -20.72
CA LYS A 55 3.66 -7.70 -20.96
C LYS A 55 4.00 -9.18 -21.10
N LEU A 56 3.38 -10.06 -20.31
CA LEU A 56 3.54 -11.52 -20.48
C LEU A 56 3.03 -11.97 -21.85
N GLU A 57 1.88 -11.50 -22.31
CA GLU A 57 1.35 -11.81 -23.65
C GLU A 57 2.34 -11.38 -24.72
N ILE A 58 2.88 -10.15 -24.66
CA ILE A 58 3.88 -9.63 -25.62
C ILE A 58 5.12 -10.53 -25.61
N VAL A 59 5.66 -10.85 -24.42
CA VAL A 59 6.88 -11.66 -24.29
C VAL A 59 6.65 -13.11 -24.75
N SER A 60 5.46 -13.67 -24.52
CA SER A 60 5.11 -15.03 -24.93
C SER A 60 4.77 -15.17 -26.41
N THR A 61 4.56 -14.04 -27.10
CA THR A 61 4.28 -14.03 -28.54
C THR A 61 5.54 -14.43 -29.31
N ASN A 62 5.61 -15.70 -29.73
CA ASN A 62 6.68 -16.23 -30.55
C ASN A 62 6.15 -16.55 -31.95
N THR A 63 5.82 -15.48 -32.70
CA THR A 63 5.34 -15.57 -34.07
C THR A 63 6.38 -15.03 -35.04
N PRO A 64 6.40 -15.49 -36.30
CA PRO A 64 7.22 -14.87 -37.33
C PRO A 64 6.90 -13.39 -37.50
N THR A 65 7.92 -12.59 -37.65
CA THR A 65 7.74 -11.16 -38.07
C THR A 65 7.77 -11.12 -39.59
N VAL A 66 6.97 -10.23 -40.19
CA VAL A 66 6.98 -9.96 -41.63
C VAL A 66 7.13 -8.46 -41.84
N ASP A 67 8.20 -8.08 -42.51
CA ASP A 67 8.53 -6.69 -42.81
C ASP A 67 8.48 -6.43 -44.30
N GLY A 68 7.90 -5.32 -44.73
CA GLY A 68 7.93 -4.82 -46.10
C GLY A 68 9.08 -3.78 -46.23
N ASN A 69 9.98 -4.02 -47.18
CA ASN A 69 11.11 -3.15 -47.45
C ASN A 69 11.02 -2.61 -48.87
N LEU A 70 11.17 -1.29 -49.01
CA LEU A 70 11.32 -0.62 -50.30
C LEU A 70 12.59 0.23 -50.24
N SER A 71 13.55 -0.03 -51.11
CA SER A 71 14.77 0.76 -51.18
C SER A 71 15.08 1.16 -52.60
N TYR A 72 15.60 2.37 -52.74
CA TYR A 72 16.20 2.93 -53.95
C TYR A 72 17.58 3.45 -53.63
N ARG A 73 18.56 3.05 -54.48
CA ARG A 73 19.93 3.56 -54.33
C ARG A 73 20.52 3.93 -55.70
N PHE A 74 20.98 5.12 -55.82
CA PHE A 74 21.78 5.59 -56.95
C PHE A 74 23.26 5.35 -56.67
N VAL A 75 24.00 4.75 -57.64
CA VAL A 75 25.41 4.37 -57.53
C VAL A 75 26.17 4.89 -58.74
N GLU A 76 27.12 5.79 -58.49
CA GLU A 76 28.05 6.36 -59.46
C GLU A 76 29.45 6.36 -58.83
N PRO A 77 30.55 6.02 -59.55
CA PRO A 77 30.64 5.68 -60.96
C PRO A 77 30.09 4.26 -61.27
N LYS A 78 29.75 4.01 -62.53
CA LYS A 78 29.25 2.71 -62.98
C LYS A 78 30.22 1.58 -62.67
N ILE A 79 29.73 0.51 -62.07
CA ILE A 79 30.52 -0.69 -61.77
C ILE A 79 30.53 -1.58 -63.01
N GLN A 80 31.61 -1.47 -63.79
CA GLN A 80 31.76 -2.20 -65.06
C GLN A 80 33.19 -2.69 -65.22
N ILE A 81 33.38 -3.80 -65.99
CA ILE A 81 34.68 -4.36 -66.30
C ILE A 81 34.76 -4.55 -67.82
N PRO A 82 35.88 -4.19 -68.50
CA PRO A 82 36.04 -4.47 -69.89
C PRO A 82 36.28 -5.97 -70.10
N ILE A 83 35.43 -6.61 -70.91
CA ILE A 83 35.55 -8.03 -71.34
C ILE A 83 35.52 -8.09 -72.87
N ASN A 84 36.58 -8.56 -73.51
CA ASN A 84 36.70 -8.68 -74.96
C ASN A 84 36.43 -7.35 -75.74
N GLY A 85 36.73 -6.20 -75.16
CA GLY A 85 36.52 -4.87 -75.77
C GLY A 85 35.21 -4.19 -75.44
N ASP A 86 34.26 -4.89 -74.82
CA ASP A 86 32.96 -4.36 -74.35
C ASP A 86 32.99 -4.12 -72.86
N ASN A 87 32.33 -3.05 -72.38
CA ASN A 87 32.19 -2.78 -70.97
C ASN A 87 30.97 -3.54 -70.40
N PHE A 88 31.26 -4.63 -69.66
CA PHE A 88 30.21 -5.39 -68.99
C PHE A 88 29.86 -4.76 -67.62
N GLN A 89 28.60 -4.35 -67.46
CA GLN A 89 28.11 -3.77 -66.23
C GLN A 89 27.64 -4.82 -65.23
N PHE A 90 28.21 -4.88 -64.04
CA PHE A 90 27.91 -5.85 -62.98
C PHE A 90 26.86 -5.37 -61.99
N ALA A 91 26.63 -4.08 -61.86
CA ALA A 91 25.61 -3.53 -60.95
C ALA A 91 24.83 -2.39 -61.67
N PRO A 92 23.54 -2.27 -61.40
CA PRO A 92 22.76 -1.17 -61.96
C PRO A 92 23.17 0.17 -61.31
N VAL A 93 23.08 1.23 -62.10
CA VAL A 93 23.22 2.62 -61.57
C VAL A 93 22.05 2.94 -60.64
N HIS A 94 20.84 2.55 -61.03
CA HIS A 94 19.63 2.69 -60.26
C HIS A 94 19.26 1.33 -59.64
N ASN A 95 19.48 1.18 -58.33
CA ASN A 95 19.15 -0.05 -57.62
C ASN A 95 17.79 0.12 -56.96
N VAL A 96 16.87 -0.76 -57.31
CA VAL A 96 15.50 -0.84 -56.74
C VAL A 96 15.33 -2.22 -56.09
N ASP A 97 14.86 -2.19 -54.84
CA ASP A 97 14.57 -3.42 -54.11
C ASP A 97 13.25 -3.22 -53.35
N ALA A 98 12.22 -3.99 -53.69
CA ALA A 98 10.90 -4.02 -53.08
C ALA A 98 10.61 -5.45 -52.65
N ASN A 99 10.71 -5.76 -51.36
CA ASN A 99 10.56 -7.13 -50.86
C ASN A 99 9.77 -7.21 -49.56
N LEU A 100 9.18 -8.39 -49.32
CA LEU A 100 8.66 -8.81 -48.02
C LEU A 100 9.65 -9.83 -47.45
N THR A 101 10.07 -9.59 -46.21
CA THR A 101 10.97 -10.47 -45.47
C THR A 101 10.31 -10.98 -44.21
N GLY A 102 10.31 -12.30 -44.02
CA GLY A 102 9.86 -12.94 -42.79
C GLY A 102 11.03 -13.43 -41.97
N SER A 103 10.98 -13.27 -40.67
CA SER A 103 11.98 -13.83 -39.75
C SER A 103 11.34 -14.51 -38.56
N TYR A 104 11.95 -15.58 -38.08
CA TYR A 104 11.49 -16.33 -36.91
C TYR A 104 12.68 -16.94 -36.17
N THR A 105 12.70 -16.77 -34.85
CA THR A 105 13.68 -17.42 -33.98
C THR A 105 13.24 -18.84 -33.68
N LEU A 106 13.85 -19.81 -34.33
CA LEU A 106 13.54 -21.22 -34.18
C LEU A 106 13.97 -21.77 -32.82
N TYR A 107 15.16 -21.36 -32.36
CA TYR A 107 15.72 -21.82 -31.11
C TYR A 107 16.65 -20.77 -30.48
N ASP A 108 16.41 -20.39 -29.20
CA ASP A 108 17.12 -19.31 -28.50
C ASP A 108 17.84 -19.79 -27.23
N PHE A 109 18.00 -21.10 -27.06
CA PHE A 109 18.65 -21.75 -25.93
C PHE A 109 18.01 -21.39 -24.56
N GLY A 110 16.68 -21.16 -24.57
CA GLY A 110 15.89 -20.93 -23.35
C GLY A 110 15.71 -19.47 -22.96
N ARG A 111 16.12 -18.53 -23.81
CA ARG A 111 16.01 -17.08 -23.56
C ARG A 111 14.54 -16.66 -23.47
N LEU A 112 13.70 -17.10 -24.38
CA LEU A 112 12.25 -16.87 -24.36
C LEU A 112 11.62 -17.43 -23.07
N LYS A 113 11.96 -18.67 -22.70
CA LYS A 113 11.46 -19.28 -21.47
C LYS A 113 11.84 -18.48 -20.23
N ALA A 114 13.08 -18.00 -20.14
CA ALA A 114 13.55 -17.18 -19.01
C ALA A 114 12.82 -15.83 -18.94
N ASN A 115 12.57 -15.18 -20.09
CA ASN A 115 11.79 -13.95 -20.15
C ASN A 115 10.32 -14.16 -19.75
N ILE A 116 9.70 -15.27 -20.14
CA ILE A 116 8.35 -15.65 -19.73
C ILE A 116 8.30 -15.86 -18.20
N GLU A 117 9.26 -16.57 -17.60
CA GLU A 117 9.32 -16.78 -16.15
C GLU A 117 9.53 -15.46 -15.39
N LYS A 118 10.36 -14.55 -15.93
CA LYS A 118 10.47 -13.19 -15.36
C LYS A 118 9.14 -12.45 -15.42
N ALA A 119 8.46 -12.45 -16.57
CA ALA A 119 7.16 -11.77 -16.70
C ALA A 119 6.10 -12.34 -15.74
N LYS A 120 6.12 -13.67 -15.45
CA LYS A 120 5.27 -14.25 -14.41
C LYS A 120 5.63 -13.77 -13.00
N THR A 121 6.93 -13.65 -12.70
CA THR A 121 7.39 -13.08 -11.44
C THR A 121 6.97 -11.61 -11.30
N ASP A 122 7.01 -10.84 -12.39
CA ASP A 122 6.54 -9.44 -12.40
C ASP A 122 5.03 -9.33 -12.14
N ILE A 123 4.22 -10.31 -12.62
CA ILE A 123 2.78 -10.39 -12.31
C ILE A 123 2.59 -10.65 -10.80
N GLN A 124 3.29 -11.62 -10.22
CA GLN A 124 3.20 -11.91 -8.79
C GLN A 124 3.56 -10.67 -7.94
N LEU A 125 4.63 -9.98 -8.29
CA LEU A 125 5.03 -8.74 -7.63
C LEU A 125 3.94 -7.66 -7.74
N ALA A 126 3.28 -7.51 -8.91
CA ALA A 126 2.20 -6.56 -9.10
C ALA A 126 0.95 -6.94 -8.26
N GLU A 127 0.60 -8.22 -8.17
CA GLU A 127 -0.51 -8.72 -7.35
C GLU A 127 -0.26 -8.45 -5.85
N HIS A 128 0.93 -8.73 -5.34
CA HIS A 128 1.28 -8.45 -3.95
C HIS A 128 1.38 -6.94 -3.65
N ASN A 129 1.70 -6.09 -4.65
CA ASN A 129 1.60 -4.64 -4.49
C ASN A 129 0.15 -4.18 -4.32
N VAL A 130 -0.83 -4.81 -4.99
CA VAL A 130 -2.26 -4.56 -4.75
C VAL A 130 -2.63 -4.91 -3.31
N ASP A 131 -2.16 -6.05 -2.81
CA ASP A 131 -2.40 -6.45 -1.42
C ASP A 131 -1.79 -5.42 -0.44
N ALA A 132 -0.57 -4.95 -0.67
CA ALA A 132 0.07 -3.93 0.17
C ALA A 132 -0.77 -2.64 0.26
N VAL A 133 -1.30 -2.16 -0.86
CA VAL A 133 -2.19 -0.99 -0.89
C VAL A 133 -3.49 -1.26 -0.13
N LYS A 134 -4.06 -2.48 -0.23
CA LYS A 134 -5.25 -2.86 0.53
C LYS A 134 -5.00 -2.90 2.04
N TYR A 135 -3.86 -3.43 2.50
CA TYR A 135 -3.47 -3.39 3.92
C TYR A 135 -3.33 -1.96 4.44
N GLN A 136 -2.65 -1.10 3.67
CA GLN A 136 -2.49 0.30 4.03
C GLN A 136 -3.83 1.02 4.11
N LEU A 137 -4.70 0.82 3.12
CA LEU A 137 -6.02 1.45 3.07
C LEU A 137 -6.92 0.95 4.21
N ALA A 138 -6.90 -0.34 4.53
CA ALA A 138 -7.65 -0.90 5.65
C ALA A 138 -7.25 -0.26 6.99
N SER A 139 -5.95 -0.12 7.23
CA SER A 139 -5.45 0.57 8.44
C SER A 139 -5.84 2.06 8.45
N GLN A 140 -5.78 2.73 7.30
CA GLN A 140 -6.19 4.14 7.19
C GLN A 140 -7.70 4.30 7.48
N VAL A 141 -8.57 3.46 6.90
CA VAL A 141 -10.01 3.50 7.15
C VAL A 141 -10.32 3.22 8.63
N ALA A 142 -9.65 2.24 9.25
CA ALA A 142 -9.80 1.95 10.67
C ALA A 142 -9.40 3.16 11.54
N THR A 143 -8.30 3.81 11.23
CA THR A 143 -7.83 5.01 11.93
C THR A 143 -8.83 6.16 11.82
N ILE A 144 -9.38 6.42 10.63
CA ILE A 144 -10.41 7.45 10.41
C ILE A 144 -11.67 7.11 11.20
N TYR A 145 -12.12 5.86 11.15
CA TYR A 145 -13.31 5.37 11.83
C TYR A 145 -13.22 5.58 13.36
N TYR A 146 -12.12 5.16 13.98
CA TYR A 146 -11.94 5.35 15.42
C TYR A 146 -11.65 6.80 15.81
N ASN A 147 -11.11 7.62 14.91
CA ASN A 147 -10.99 9.06 15.14
C ASN A 147 -12.38 9.75 15.17
N ILE A 148 -13.30 9.33 14.29
CA ILE A 148 -14.70 9.80 14.31
C ILE A 148 -15.35 9.47 15.66
N ILE A 149 -15.20 8.24 16.15
CA ILE A 149 -15.72 7.81 17.45
C ILE A 149 -15.12 8.68 18.59
N TYR A 150 -13.80 8.88 18.57
CA TYR A 150 -13.12 9.74 19.53
C TYR A 150 -13.72 11.16 19.55
N LEU A 151 -13.89 11.78 18.39
CA LEU A 151 -14.42 13.14 18.28
C LEU A 151 -15.89 13.24 18.71
N GLN A 152 -16.70 12.23 18.41
CA GLN A 152 -18.09 12.17 18.89
C GLN A 152 -18.16 12.11 20.43
N HIS A 153 -17.31 11.29 21.06
CA HIS A 153 -17.23 11.22 22.52
C HIS A 153 -16.68 12.52 23.13
N ALA A 154 -15.69 13.14 22.49
CA ALA A 154 -15.13 14.43 22.94
C ALA A 154 -16.20 15.53 22.90
N ILE A 155 -17.04 15.57 21.85
CA ILE A 155 -18.18 16.50 21.75
C ILE A 155 -19.21 16.21 22.85
N ALA A 156 -19.51 14.94 23.14
CA ALA A 156 -20.44 14.59 24.22
C ALA A 156 -19.94 15.02 25.61
N ILE A 157 -18.62 14.92 25.87
CA ILE A 157 -18.00 15.47 27.09
C ILE A 157 -18.15 16.99 27.11
N GLN A 158 -17.88 17.65 25.98
CA GLN A 158 -18.00 19.11 25.86
C GLN A 158 -19.44 19.59 26.09
N ASP A 159 -20.43 18.89 25.58
CA ASP A 159 -21.86 19.17 25.82
C ASP A 159 -22.22 19.04 27.30
N SER A 160 -21.64 18.10 28.00
CA SER A 160 -21.83 17.92 29.43
C SER A 160 -21.23 19.10 30.25
N VAL A 161 -20.07 19.58 29.80
CA VAL A 161 -19.44 20.78 30.40
C VAL A 161 -20.28 22.04 30.19
N LEU A 162 -20.73 22.27 28.96
CA LEU A 162 -21.58 23.45 28.65
C LEU A 162 -22.89 23.44 29.44
N ARG A 163 -23.50 22.27 29.60
CA ARG A 163 -24.71 22.09 30.41
C ARG A 163 -24.44 22.46 31.87
N PHE A 164 -23.37 21.96 32.46
CA PHE A 164 -22.95 22.29 33.82
C PHE A 164 -22.69 23.81 33.98
N LEU A 165 -22.01 24.45 33.03
CA LEU A 165 -21.75 25.88 33.05
C LEU A 165 -23.03 26.73 32.93
N ALA A 166 -24.01 26.27 32.12
CA ALA A 166 -25.32 26.91 32.00
C ALA A 166 -26.11 26.85 33.33
N GLU A 167 -26.09 25.71 34.02
CA GLU A 167 -26.70 25.54 35.35
C GLU A 167 -26.00 26.48 36.37
N ASN A 168 -24.67 26.51 36.35
CA ASN A 168 -23.90 27.39 37.25
C ASN A 168 -24.16 28.88 36.98
N LYS A 169 -24.29 29.26 35.69
CA LYS A 169 -24.66 30.63 35.31
C LYS A 169 -25.98 31.04 35.92
N THR A 170 -26.99 30.14 35.88
CA THR A 170 -28.29 30.42 36.52
C THR A 170 -28.17 30.66 38.01
N VAL A 171 -27.32 29.91 38.72
CA VAL A 171 -27.06 30.13 40.15
C VAL A 171 -26.39 31.48 40.40
N ILE A 172 -25.40 31.86 39.58
CA ILE A 172 -24.69 33.14 39.68
C ILE A 172 -25.64 34.32 39.40
N ASP A 173 -26.50 34.21 38.38
CA ASP A 173 -27.44 35.26 38.02
C ASP A 173 -28.45 35.51 39.15
N ASN A 174 -28.96 34.45 39.80
CA ASN A 174 -29.86 34.56 40.96
C ASN A 174 -29.14 35.19 42.16
N LYS A 175 -27.91 34.76 42.46
CA LYS A 175 -27.10 35.37 43.56
C LYS A 175 -26.81 36.84 43.29
N TYR A 176 -26.51 37.22 42.03
CA TYR A 176 -26.28 38.63 41.68
C TYR A 176 -27.52 39.50 41.89
N GLN A 177 -28.71 38.98 41.50
CA GLN A 177 -29.97 39.66 41.73
C GLN A 177 -30.26 39.90 43.22
N ASN A 178 -29.82 38.96 44.07
CA ASN A 178 -29.98 39.04 45.52
C ASN A 178 -28.86 39.84 46.23
N GLY A 179 -27.85 40.28 45.48
CA GLY A 179 -26.71 41.01 46.04
C GLY A 179 -25.59 40.12 46.62
N ASP A 180 -25.69 38.78 46.43
CA ASP A 180 -24.77 37.78 46.98
C ASP A 180 -23.64 37.37 46.01
N ALA A 181 -23.57 37.94 44.79
CA ALA A 181 -22.51 37.73 43.82
C ALA A 181 -22.11 39.05 43.14
N LEU A 182 -20.89 39.11 42.64
CA LEU A 182 -20.35 40.29 41.95
C LEU A 182 -20.69 40.24 40.44
N LYS A 183 -20.73 41.41 39.82
CA LYS A 183 -20.82 41.54 38.35
C LYS A 183 -19.69 40.81 37.64
N LEU A 184 -18.51 40.78 38.29
CA LEU A 184 -17.35 40.03 37.80
C LEU A 184 -17.63 38.52 37.65
N ASP A 185 -18.38 37.91 38.58
CA ASP A 185 -18.72 36.50 38.51
C ASP A 185 -19.61 36.21 37.29
N GLN A 186 -20.57 37.07 36.95
CA GLN A 186 -21.37 36.96 35.73
C GLN A 186 -20.53 37.07 34.45
N LEU A 187 -19.56 37.98 34.43
CA LEU A 187 -18.69 38.18 33.28
C LEU A 187 -17.76 36.96 33.10
N ASN A 188 -17.21 36.42 34.19
CA ASN A 188 -16.32 35.28 34.19
C ASN A 188 -17.02 34.00 33.68
N ILE A 189 -18.23 33.70 34.20
CA ILE A 189 -18.95 32.50 33.75
C ILE A 189 -19.37 32.62 32.28
N LYS A 190 -19.73 33.82 31.81
CA LYS A 190 -20.06 34.04 30.41
C LYS A 190 -18.84 33.84 29.53
N ALA A 191 -17.69 34.42 29.86
CA ALA A 191 -16.44 34.26 29.14
C ALA A 191 -16.02 32.78 29.06
N GLN A 192 -16.25 32.02 30.14
CA GLN A 192 -15.98 30.60 30.18
C GLN A 192 -16.90 29.79 29.24
N ILE A 193 -18.22 30.10 29.23
CA ILE A 193 -19.16 29.48 28.30
C ILE A 193 -18.75 29.76 26.87
N ASP A 194 -18.46 31.02 26.52
CA ASP A 194 -18.05 31.40 25.16
C ASP A 194 -16.76 30.65 24.73
N ALA A 195 -15.81 30.47 25.65
CA ALA A 195 -14.58 29.70 25.39
C ALA A 195 -14.86 28.22 25.17
N GLU A 196 -15.75 27.60 25.94
CA GLU A 196 -16.11 26.19 25.78
C GLU A 196 -17.00 25.94 24.53
N GLU A 197 -17.82 26.91 24.13
CA GLU A 197 -18.54 26.89 22.86
C GLU A 197 -17.57 26.89 21.67
N ASN A 198 -16.54 27.72 21.69
CA ASN A 198 -15.50 27.74 20.67
C ASN A 198 -14.77 26.38 20.58
N ARG A 199 -14.44 25.74 21.72
CA ARG A 199 -13.88 24.37 21.72
C ARG A 199 -14.80 23.35 21.09
N LYS A 200 -16.12 23.46 21.33
CA LYS A 200 -17.12 22.60 20.68
C LYS A 200 -17.12 22.79 19.16
N VAL A 201 -17.06 24.05 18.69
CA VAL A 201 -16.95 24.36 17.26
C VAL A 201 -15.69 23.74 16.66
N ASP A 202 -14.55 23.81 17.33
CA ASP A 202 -13.30 23.19 16.88
C ASP A 202 -13.43 21.67 16.75
N LEU A 203 -14.03 21.00 17.75
CA LEU A 203 -14.27 19.55 17.71
C LEU A 203 -15.23 19.16 16.58
N GLN A 204 -16.28 19.94 16.37
CA GLN A 204 -17.23 19.72 15.25
C GLN A 204 -16.56 19.88 13.89
N ASN A 205 -15.68 20.88 13.75
CA ASN A 205 -14.90 21.08 12.52
C ASN A 205 -13.95 19.89 12.28
N LEU A 206 -13.27 19.40 13.30
CA LEU A 206 -12.43 18.21 13.22
C LEU A 206 -13.24 16.97 12.82
N LEU A 207 -14.41 16.77 13.43
CA LEU A 207 -15.32 15.68 13.10
C LEU A 207 -15.73 15.74 11.61
N GLN A 208 -16.13 16.92 11.14
CA GLN A 208 -16.52 17.14 9.75
C GLN A 208 -15.37 16.82 8.78
N LYS A 209 -14.13 17.20 9.14
CA LYS A 209 -12.93 16.84 8.34
C LYS A 209 -12.73 15.33 8.27
N GLN A 210 -12.87 14.61 9.39
CA GLN A 210 -12.75 13.16 9.40
C GLN A 210 -13.86 12.47 8.61
N GLN A 211 -15.10 12.96 8.70
CA GLN A 211 -16.21 12.47 7.89
C GLN A 211 -16.00 12.70 6.39
N ASN A 212 -15.45 13.84 6.00
CA ASN A 212 -15.08 14.11 4.62
C ASN A 212 -13.97 13.16 4.13
N LEU A 213 -12.98 12.85 5.01
CA LEU A 213 -11.92 11.90 4.71
C LEU A 213 -12.46 10.47 4.58
N LEU A 214 -13.42 10.08 5.44
CA LEU A 214 -14.12 8.81 5.32
C LEU A 214 -14.88 8.72 3.99
N ALA A 215 -15.61 9.77 3.63
CA ALA A 215 -16.33 9.84 2.35
C ALA A 215 -15.38 9.73 1.15
N TYR A 216 -14.23 10.38 1.20
CA TYR A 216 -13.20 10.32 0.16
C TYR A 216 -12.63 8.90 -0.01
N THR A 217 -12.45 8.17 1.11
CA THR A 217 -11.85 6.82 1.08
C THR A 217 -12.84 5.70 0.82
N THR A 218 -14.10 5.84 1.30
CA THR A 218 -15.10 4.75 1.28
C THR A 218 -16.35 5.04 0.46
N GLY A 219 -16.58 6.31 0.09
CA GLY A 219 -17.85 6.79 -0.51
C GLY A 219 -18.95 7.06 0.52
N PHE A 220 -18.71 6.85 1.82
CA PHE A 220 -19.70 7.02 2.90
C PHE A 220 -19.24 8.07 3.90
N LYS A 221 -20.09 9.05 4.17
CA LYS A 221 -19.77 10.18 5.06
C LYS A 221 -20.06 9.91 6.54
N GLN A 222 -20.99 9.02 6.84
CA GLN A 222 -21.44 8.76 8.20
C GLN A 222 -21.01 7.38 8.68
N SER A 223 -20.76 7.28 9.97
CA SER A 223 -20.46 6.06 10.72
C SER A 223 -21.31 6.07 11.99
N ASN A 224 -21.91 4.92 12.31
CA ASN A 224 -22.74 4.72 13.49
C ASN A 224 -21.94 4.13 14.68
N GLY A 225 -20.63 3.91 14.51
CA GLY A 225 -19.77 3.39 15.56
C GLY A 225 -19.69 4.33 16.75
N ASN A 226 -19.71 3.74 17.96
CA ASN A 226 -19.68 4.48 19.21
C ASN A 226 -18.76 3.86 20.28
N ILE A 227 -18.04 2.79 19.96
CA ILE A 227 -17.13 2.11 20.90
C ILE A 227 -15.78 1.79 20.24
N PHE A 228 -14.73 1.73 21.06
CA PHE A 228 -13.40 1.29 20.65
C PHE A 228 -13.31 -0.23 20.80
N ASP A 229 -13.77 -0.96 19.79
CA ASP A 229 -13.94 -2.42 19.79
C ASP A 229 -12.91 -3.18 18.94
N PHE A 230 -11.81 -2.51 18.55
CA PHE A 230 -10.73 -3.18 17.83
C PHE A 230 -9.91 -4.05 18.79
N GLU A 231 -10.02 -5.38 18.64
CA GLU A 231 -9.27 -6.32 19.45
C GLU A 231 -8.29 -7.13 18.61
N VAL A 232 -7.07 -7.25 19.11
CA VAL A 232 -5.98 -8.06 18.54
C VAL A 232 -5.32 -8.86 19.66
N ALA A 233 -4.95 -10.10 19.38
CA ALA A 233 -4.22 -10.93 20.34
C ALA A 233 -2.83 -10.33 20.58
N LEU A 234 -2.55 -9.97 21.84
CA LEU A 234 -1.22 -9.52 22.25
C LEU A 234 -0.34 -10.77 22.49
N LYS A 235 0.80 -10.83 21.80
CA LYS A 235 1.75 -11.95 21.84
C LYS A 235 3.13 -11.44 22.21
N ASP A 236 4.00 -12.36 22.64
CA ASP A 236 5.40 -12.03 22.84
C ASP A 236 6.05 -11.56 21.53
N ILE A 237 7.05 -10.68 21.64
CA ILE A 237 7.73 -10.03 20.53
C ILE A 237 8.24 -11.03 19.51
N ASP A 238 8.91 -12.10 19.97
CA ASP A 238 9.51 -13.10 19.08
C ASP A 238 8.42 -13.90 18.31
N VAL A 239 7.30 -14.20 18.94
CA VAL A 239 6.14 -14.86 18.31
C VAL A 239 5.49 -13.93 17.28
N ALA A 240 5.26 -12.66 17.66
CA ALA A 240 4.69 -11.66 16.77
C ALA A 240 5.60 -11.41 15.56
N LEU A 241 6.92 -11.34 15.75
CA LEU A 241 7.88 -11.16 14.67
C LEU A 241 7.90 -12.37 13.71
N ALA A 242 7.87 -13.59 14.24
CA ALA A 242 7.81 -14.80 13.42
C ALA A 242 6.53 -14.84 12.56
N GLU A 243 5.39 -14.45 13.12
CA GLU A 243 4.14 -14.32 12.34
C GLU A 243 4.24 -13.20 11.30
N THR A 244 4.81 -12.06 11.64
CA THR A 244 5.05 -10.95 10.71
C THR A 244 5.88 -11.41 9.50
N GLN A 245 6.96 -12.14 9.71
CA GLN A 245 7.79 -12.70 8.63
C GLN A 245 7.03 -13.67 7.71
N ALA A 246 6.00 -14.34 8.23
CA ALA A 246 5.19 -15.31 7.51
C ALA A 246 4.02 -14.66 6.76
N THR A 247 3.38 -13.64 7.32
CA THR A 247 2.09 -13.12 6.85
C THR A 247 2.13 -11.70 6.30
N ASN A 248 3.09 -10.88 6.72
CA ASN A 248 3.15 -9.48 6.33
C ASN A 248 3.56 -9.32 4.86
N VAL A 249 2.82 -8.50 4.14
CA VAL A 249 2.97 -8.27 2.70
C VAL A 249 4.33 -7.67 2.32
N ASP A 250 4.96 -6.87 3.20
CA ASP A 250 6.27 -6.27 2.89
C ASP A 250 7.37 -7.32 2.81
N TYR A 251 7.30 -8.40 3.62
CA TYR A 251 8.20 -9.54 3.49
C TYR A 251 7.94 -10.34 2.21
N VAL A 252 6.67 -10.48 1.82
CA VAL A 252 6.32 -11.12 0.55
C VAL A 252 6.89 -10.33 -0.62
N LEU A 253 6.71 -9.01 -0.63
CA LEU A 253 7.27 -8.12 -1.64
C LEU A 253 8.81 -8.13 -1.67
N ALA A 254 9.46 -8.16 -0.52
CA ALA A 254 10.92 -8.26 -0.46
C ALA A 254 11.43 -9.58 -1.06
N LYS A 255 10.76 -10.70 -0.78
CA LYS A 255 11.06 -12.01 -1.39
C LYS A 255 10.81 -12.01 -2.91
N ASP A 256 9.75 -11.33 -3.38
CA ASP A 256 9.46 -11.23 -4.82
C ASP A 256 10.51 -10.38 -5.55
N LYS A 257 11.02 -9.31 -4.94
CA LYS A 257 12.15 -8.53 -5.49
C LYS A 257 13.42 -9.38 -5.61
N ILE A 258 13.68 -10.28 -4.67
CA ILE A 258 14.79 -11.25 -4.78
C ILE A 258 14.56 -12.18 -5.97
N LYS A 259 13.34 -12.75 -6.12
CA LYS A 259 13.01 -13.62 -7.26
C LYS A 259 13.15 -12.88 -8.59
N GLN A 260 12.72 -11.61 -8.66
CA GLN A 260 12.87 -10.76 -9.84
C GLN A 260 14.36 -10.58 -10.20
N ALA A 261 15.21 -10.23 -9.22
CA ALA A 261 16.64 -10.09 -9.43
C ALA A 261 17.31 -11.42 -9.84
N LEU A 262 16.90 -12.55 -9.27
CA LEU A 262 17.35 -13.89 -9.68
C LEU A 262 16.93 -14.23 -11.11
N SER A 263 15.74 -13.81 -11.54
CA SER A 263 15.29 -13.96 -12.92
C SER A 263 16.17 -13.15 -13.89
N ASP A 264 16.57 -11.92 -13.50
CA ASP A 264 17.50 -11.10 -14.27
C ASP A 264 18.91 -11.74 -14.36
N VAL A 265 19.39 -12.37 -13.28
CA VAL A 265 20.63 -13.19 -13.31
C VAL A 265 20.49 -14.34 -14.31
N ALA A 266 19.35 -15.06 -14.25
CA ALA A 266 19.10 -16.20 -15.14
C ALA A 266 19.07 -15.78 -16.62
N ILE A 267 18.39 -14.68 -16.94
CA ILE A 267 18.37 -14.10 -18.30
C ILE A 267 19.77 -13.68 -18.74
N SER A 268 20.52 -13.01 -17.85
CA SER A 268 21.88 -12.56 -18.15
C SER A 268 22.83 -13.72 -18.48
N LYS A 269 22.70 -14.88 -17.79
CA LYS A 269 23.47 -16.11 -18.07
C LYS A 269 23.20 -16.69 -19.45
N LEU A 270 22.10 -16.29 -20.08
CA LEU A 270 21.73 -16.71 -21.43
C LEU A 270 22.20 -15.71 -22.52
N GLY A 271 22.84 -14.59 -22.12
CA GLY A 271 23.31 -13.54 -23.03
C GLY A 271 24.29 -14.07 -24.10
N ASP A 272 25.24 -14.92 -23.68
CA ASP A 272 26.28 -15.50 -24.56
C ASP A 272 25.81 -16.79 -25.28
N LYS A 273 24.55 -17.21 -25.10
CA LYS A 273 24.06 -18.44 -25.76
C LYS A 273 23.76 -18.18 -27.23
N PRO A 274 23.96 -19.17 -28.09
CA PRO A 274 23.62 -19.06 -29.51
C PRO A 274 22.13 -18.80 -29.76
N SER A 275 21.78 -18.44 -30.98
CA SER A 275 20.39 -18.47 -31.49
C SER A 275 20.34 -18.97 -32.92
N VAL A 276 19.29 -19.73 -33.22
CA VAL A 276 18.99 -20.22 -34.56
C VAL A 276 17.79 -19.46 -35.09
N ASN A 277 17.99 -18.76 -36.20
CA ASN A 277 16.95 -17.96 -36.82
C ASN A 277 16.69 -18.52 -38.23
N VAL A 278 15.44 -18.55 -38.66
CA VAL A 278 15.05 -18.83 -40.04
C VAL A 278 14.49 -17.56 -40.66
N GLY A 279 14.79 -17.35 -41.91
CA GLY A 279 14.30 -16.21 -42.67
C GLY A 279 13.91 -16.59 -44.05
N ALA A 280 12.89 -15.96 -44.60
CA ALA A 280 12.49 -16.07 -45.99
C ALA A 280 12.10 -14.69 -46.53
N GLY A 281 12.37 -14.47 -47.80
CA GLY A 281 11.99 -13.21 -48.43
C GLY A 281 11.55 -13.44 -49.87
N ALA A 282 10.65 -12.64 -50.37
CA ALA A 282 10.22 -12.63 -51.76
C ALA A 282 9.90 -11.19 -52.19
N GLY A 283 10.24 -10.87 -53.42
CA GLY A 283 10.00 -9.52 -53.92
C GLY A 283 10.53 -9.26 -55.31
N PHE A 284 10.70 -8.00 -55.63
CA PHE A 284 11.16 -7.54 -56.93
C PHE A 284 12.41 -6.68 -56.73
N ARG A 285 13.49 -7.03 -57.43
CA ARG A 285 14.73 -6.21 -57.43
C ARG A 285 15.42 -6.30 -58.78
N ASN A 286 16.22 -5.31 -59.12
CA ASN A 286 17.14 -5.37 -60.24
C ASN A 286 18.56 -5.80 -59.76
N GLY A 287 19.51 -5.89 -60.70
CA GLY A 287 20.90 -6.31 -60.40
C GLY A 287 21.22 -7.75 -60.79
N TYR A 288 20.32 -8.45 -61.51
CA TYR A 288 20.60 -9.80 -62.03
C TYR A 288 21.09 -9.78 -63.46
N VAL A 289 22.18 -10.52 -63.74
CA VAL A 289 22.74 -10.71 -65.12
C VAL A 289 21.77 -11.53 -65.94
N PRO A 290 21.70 -11.34 -67.29
CA PRO A 290 22.52 -10.42 -68.08
C PRO A 290 22.06 -8.95 -68.04
N ASN A 291 20.81 -8.66 -67.75
CA ASN A 291 20.24 -7.31 -67.79
C ASN A 291 20.10 -6.73 -66.38
N VAL A 292 21.19 -6.21 -65.82
CA VAL A 292 21.24 -5.71 -64.43
C VAL A 292 20.27 -4.57 -64.13
N GLY A 293 19.78 -3.84 -65.12
CA GLY A 293 18.77 -2.76 -64.96
C GLY A 293 17.34 -3.27 -64.86
N GLU A 294 17.06 -4.52 -65.22
CA GLU A 294 15.73 -5.09 -65.29
C GLU A 294 15.23 -5.51 -63.87
N ILE A 295 14.01 -5.11 -63.50
CA ILE A 295 13.40 -5.52 -62.27
C ILE A 295 12.85 -6.94 -62.44
N ARG A 296 13.25 -7.89 -61.57
CA ARG A 296 12.84 -9.29 -61.60
C ARG A 296 12.32 -9.75 -60.25
N PHE A 297 11.37 -10.66 -60.32
CA PHE A 297 10.92 -11.39 -59.13
C PHE A 297 12.05 -12.26 -58.58
N ASN A 298 12.22 -12.25 -57.28
CA ASN A 298 13.21 -13.11 -56.60
C ASN A 298 12.64 -13.57 -55.25
N TYR A 299 13.19 -14.67 -54.76
CA TYR A 299 12.92 -15.19 -53.42
C TYR A 299 14.21 -15.77 -52.83
N ASN A 300 14.26 -15.75 -51.50
CA ASN A 300 15.33 -16.38 -50.74
C ASN A 300 14.77 -17.01 -49.48
N ALA A 301 15.43 -18.06 -48.98
CA ALA A 301 15.15 -18.64 -47.68
C ALA A 301 16.47 -19.16 -47.10
N GLY A 302 16.60 -19.06 -45.77
CA GLY A 302 17.84 -19.47 -45.13
C GLY A 302 17.67 -19.69 -43.62
N VAL A 303 18.67 -20.39 -43.08
CA VAL A 303 18.84 -20.61 -41.64
C VAL A 303 20.15 -19.93 -41.22
N ALA A 304 20.10 -19.14 -40.16
CA ALA A 304 21.28 -18.47 -39.63
C ALA A 304 21.51 -18.91 -38.17
N LEU A 305 22.70 -19.38 -37.86
CA LEU A 305 23.18 -19.64 -36.50
C LEU A 305 24.03 -18.42 -36.07
N ARG A 306 23.58 -17.70 -35.05
CA ARG A 306 24.33 -16.61 -34.43
C ARG A 306 24.97 -17.13 -33.14
N VAL A 307 26.31 -17.11 -33.08
CA VAL A 307 27.10 -17.47 -31.88
C VAL A 307 27.89 -16.27 -31.45
N PRO A 308 27.54 -15.63 -30.32
CA PRO A 308 28.38 -14.55 -29.75
C PRO A 308 29.71 -15.13 -29.26
N ILE A 309 30.84 -14.71 -29.87
CA ILE A 309 32.18 -15.20 -29.52
C ILE A 309 32.83 -14.30 -28.49
N TYR A 310 32.66 -12.99 -28.64
CA TYR A 310 33.25 -12.01 -27.72
C TYR A 310 32.41 -10.74 -27.65
N GLU A 311 32.03 -10.37 -26.41
CA GLU A 311 31.26 -9.16 -26.12
C GLU A 311 31.93 -8.26 -25.05
N GLY A 312 33.27 -8.28 -24.95
CA GLY A 312 34.00 -7.45 -23.99
C GLY A 312 33.71 -7.75 -22.52
N GLY A 313 33.26 -8.98 -22.21
CA GLY A 313 32.90 -9.40 -20.85
C GLY A 313 31.58 -8.79 -20.34
N LYS A 314 30.73 -8.25 -21.21
CA LYS A 314 29.44 -7.61 -20.89
C LYS A 314 28.56 -8.51 -20.06
N THR A 315 28.35 -9.76 -20.49
CA THR A 315 27.55 -10.77 -19.79
C THR A 315 28.02 -10.99 -18.36
N LYS A 316 29.34 -11.16 -18.14
CA LYS A 316 29.90 -11.32 -16.79
C LYS A 316 29.64 -10.10 -15.90
N LYS A 317 29.75 -8.89 -16.46
CA LYS A 317 29.48 -7.65 -15.72
C LYS A 317 27.99 -7.52 -15.38
N GLN A 318 27.09 -7.91 -16.29
CA GLN A 318 25.64 -7.91 -16.05
C GLN A 318 25.27 -8.91 -14.96
N ILE A 319 25.81 -10.13 -15.00
CA ILE A 319 25.58 -11.15 -13.96
C ILE A 319 26.01 -10.57 -12.59
N LYS A 320 27.23 -10.02 -12.49
CA LYS A 320 27.73 -9.43 -11.25
C LYS A 320 26.85 -8.29 -10.74
N LEU A 321 26.33 -7.45 -11.65
CA LEU A 321 25.38 -6.38 -11.30
C LEU A 321 24.13 -6.96 -10.64
N TYR A 322 23.48 -7.95 -11.28
CA TYR A 322 22.24 -8.54 -10.75
C TYR A 322 22.47 -9.38 -9.48
N GLU A 323 23.62 -10.05 -9.36
CA GLU A 323 24.00 -10.72 -8.10
C GLU A 323 24.18 -9.70 -6.96
N THR A 324 24.70 -8.51 -7.25
CA THR A 324 24.76 -7.41 -6.27
C THR A 324 23.37 -6.92 -5.89
N LEU A 325 22.41 -6.84 -6.86
CA LEU A 325 21.02 -6.49 -6.57
C LEU A 325 20.30 -7.57 -5.74
N VAL A 326 20.59 -8.87 -5.98
CA VAL A 326 20.10 -9.96 -5.12
C VAL A 326 20.58 -9.72 -3.68
N ARG A 327 21.88 -9.49 -3.50
CA ARG A 327 22.46 -9.24 -2.17
C ARG A 327 21.87 -8.00 -1.50
N GLN A 328 21.64 -6.92 -2.26
CA GLN A 328 20.97 -5.72 -1.75
C GLN A 328 19.55 -6.02 -1.25
N ASN A 329 18.77 -6.82 -2.00
CA ASN A 329 17.42 -7.20 -1.59
C ASN A 329 17.42 -8.15 -0.37
N GLU A 330 18.41 -9.02 -0.22
CA GLU A 330 18.60 -9.83 0.98
C GLU A 330 18.88 -8.97 2.23
N LEU A 331 19.78 -7.99 2.12
CA LEU A 331 20.04 -7.01 3.19
C LEU A 331 18.82 -6.16 3.52
N SER A 332 17.94 -5.91 2.53
CA SER A 332 16.65 -5.24 2.76
C SER A 332 15.74 -6.03 3.68
N ILE A 333 15.74 -7.38 3.61
CA ILE A 333 14.99 -8.24 4.55
C ILE A 333 15.54 -8.10 5.97
N GLU A 334 16.87 -8.04 6.13
CA GLU A 334 17.49 -7.83 7.45
C GLU A 334 17.08 -6.47 8.04
N THR A 335 17.04 -5.42 7.20
CA THR A 335 16.56 -4.10 7.60
C THR A 335 15.08 -4.15 8.00
N LEU A 336 14.24 -4.87 7.24
CA LEU A 336 12.83 -5.09 7.59
C LEU A 336 12.70 -5.77 8.95
N ASN A 337 13.48 -6.82 9.21
CA ASN A 337 13.46 -7.53 10.50
C ASN A 337 13.70 -6.58 11.68
N ASN A 338 14.73 -5.74 11.58
CA ASN A 338 15.09 -4.80 12.64
C ASN A 338 14.00 -3.71 12.83
N ASN A 339 13.45 -3.19 11.73
CA ASN A 339 12.39 -2.19 11.80
C ASN A 339 11.11 -2.78 12.39
N TYR A 340 10.66 -3.93 11.90
CA TYR A 340 9.44 -4.56 12.41
C TYR A 340 9.57 -5.00 13.86
N LYS A 341 10.74 -5.52 14.29
CA LYS A 341 10.98 -5.83 15.70
C LYS A 341 10.79 -4.59 16.57
N LYS A 342 11.45 -3.50 16.22
CA LYS A 342 11.32 -2.20 16.92
C LYS A 342 9.86 -1.70 16.93
N ASP A 343 9.17 -1.72 15.78
CA ASP A 343 7.83 -1.16 15.66
C ASP A 343 6.77 -2.00 16.40
N ILE A 344 6.92 -3.34 16.41
CA ILE A 344 6.08 -4.26 17.20
C ILE A 344 6.31 -4.02 18.70
N GLU A 345 7.57 -3.92 19.14
CA GLU A 345 7.91 -3.65 20.53
C GLU A 345 7.31 -2.32 20.99
N GLN A 346 7.40 -1.29 20.18
CA GLN A 346 6.81 0.01 20.44
C GLN A 346 5.27 -0.07 20.52
N ALA A 347 4.62 -0.73 19.58
CA ALA A 347 3.16 -0.88 19.57
C ALA A 347 2.65 -1.66 20.80
N LEU A 348 3.34 -2.72 21.21
CA LEU A 348 3.01 -3.47 22.43
C LEU A 348 3.20 -2.62 23.69
N THR A 349 4.28 -1.85 23.77
CA THR A 349 4.56 -0.92 24.87
C THR A 349 3.47 0.16 24.93
N ASP A 350 3.04 0.70 23.79
CA ASP A 350 1.99 1.72 23.72
C ASP A 350 0.64 1.17 24.20
N VAL A 351 0.28 -0.07 23.82
CA VAL A 351 -0.93 -0.72 24.34
C VAL A 351 -0.86 -0.84 25.85
N GLN A 352 0.24 -1.39 26.38
CA GLN A 352 0.38 -1.69 27.80
C GLN A 352 0.41 -0.42 28.65
N SER A 353 1.21 0.58 28.26
CA SER A 353 1.31 1.84 28.98
C SER A 353 -0.01 2.64 28.99
N ASN A 354 -0.74 2.65 27.86
CA ASN A 354 -2.02 3.34 27.82
C ASN A 354 -3.12 2.60 28.60
N LEU A 355 -3.11 1.28 28.69
CA LEU A 355 -4.01 0.52 29.58
C LEU A 355 -3.78 0.86 31.05
N GLU A 356 -2.52 0.97 31.50
CA GLU A 356 -2.19 1.41 32.86
C GLU A 356 -2.64 2.88 33.11
N ARG A 357 -2.43 3.77 32.12
CA ARG A 357 -2.90 5.16 32.21
C ARG A 357 -4.43 5.25 32.32
N ILE A 358 -5.18 4.42 31.59
CA ILE A 358 -6.64 4.34 31.70
C ILE A 358 -7.03 3.96 33.13
N LYS A 359 -6.38 2.95 33.71
CA LYS A 359 -6.63 2.50 35.09
C LYS A 359 -6.41 3.63 36.11
N ASN A 360 -5.25 4.32 35.99
CA ASN A 360 -4.94 5.44 36.89
C ASN A 360 -5.88 6.63 36.71
N THR A 361 -6.30 6.91 35.47
CA THR A 361 -7.22 8.03 35.18
C THR A 361 -8.64 7.77 35.69
N ASN A 362 -9.07 6.50 35.84
CA ASN A 362 -10.37 6.19 36.47
C ASN A 362 -10.42 6.74 37.90
N GLY A 363 -9.40 6.51 38.73
CA GLY A 363 -9.31 7.09 40.08
C GLY A 363 -9.29 8.62 40.08
N GLN A 364 -8.56 9.22 39.11
CA GLN A 364 -8.52 10.69 38.96
C GLN A 364 -9.92 11.26 38.64
N ILE A 365 -10.70 10.60 37.79
CA ILE A 365 -12.08 11.04 37.47
C ILE A 365 -12.97 10.95 38.69
N GLU A 366 -12.91 9.89 39.48
CA GLU A 366 -13.70 9.75 40.72
C GLU A 366 -13.36 10.84 41.72
N GLN A 367 -12.06 11.09 41.98
CA GLN A 367 -11.60 12.13 42.85
C GLN A 367 -12.01 13.54 42.38
N ALA A 368 -11.88 13.80 41.06
CA ALA A 368 -12.26 15.09 40.48
C ALA A 368 -13.78 15.34 40.58
N LYS A 369 -14.61 14.30 40.33
CA LYS A 369 -16.08 14.38 40.49
C LYS A 369 -16.47 14.64 41.94
N TYR A 370 -15.82 13.96 42.89
CA TYR A 370 -16.08 14.20 44.31
C TYR A 370 -15.72 15.61 44.72
N ALA A 371 -14.55 16.11 44.32
CA ALA A 371 -14.14 17.51 44.56
C ALA A 371 -15.11 18.50 43.90
N GLN A 372 -15.61 18.24 42.71
CA GLN A 372 -16.61 19.08 42.05
C GLN A 372 -17.93 19.10 42.84
N THR A 373 -18.39 17.97 43.38
CA THR A 373 -19.60 17.92 44.23
C THR A 373 -19.44 18.75 45.50
N ILE A 374 -18.28 18.66 46.18
CA ILE A 374 -17.97 19.46 47.34
C ILE A 374 -17.97 20.96 46.97
N ALA A 375 -17.26 21.35 45.93
CA ALA A 375 -17.17 22.72 45.47
C ALA A 375 -18.55 23.29 45.09
N ALA A 376 -19.39 22.52 44.40
CA ALA A 376 -20.74 22.91 44.03
C ALA A 376 -21.64 23.12 45.26
N THR A 377 -21.57 22.24 46.27
CA THR A 377 -22.32 22.36 47.52
C THR A 377 -21.86 23.60 48.30
N ARG A 378 -20.56 23.82 48.45
CA ARG A 378 -19.98 25.00 49.12
C ARG A 378 -20.40 26.29 48.43
N PHE A 379 -20.32 26.33 47.08
CA PHE A 379 -20.74 27.51 46.33
C PHE A 379 -22.25 27.80 46.45
N LYS A 380 -23.07 26.76 46.39
CA LYS A 380 -24.53 26.90 46.59
C LYS A 380 -24.86 27.47 47.96
N ASN A 381 -24.16 27.02 49.00
CA ASN A 381 -24.38 27.49 50.41
C ASN A 381 -23.67 28.81 50.75
N GLY A 382 -23.00 29.48 49.80
CA GLY A 382 -22.37 30.78 50.01
C GLY A 382 -21.01 30.75 50.73
N VAL A 383 -20.45 29.53 50.99
CA VAL A 383 -19.14 29.38 51.70
C VAL A 383 -17.99 29.03 50.76
N GLY A 384 -18.26 28.86 49.45
CA GLY A 384 -17.27 28.62 48.40
C GLY A 384 -17.33 29.68 47.32
N THR A 385 -16.26 29.77 46.52
CA THR A 385 -16.17 30.74 45.41
C THR A 385 -16.55 30.06 44.09
N ASN A 386 -16.99 30.87 43.10
CA ASN A 386 -17.18 30.43 41.74
C ASN A 386 -15.88 29.90 41.13
N LEU A 387 -14.72 30.45 41.50
CA LEU A 387 -13.42 30.01 41.03
C LEU A 387 -13.10 28.58 41.48
N GLU A 388 -13.40 28.22 42.76
CA GLU A 388 -13.23 26.84 43.25
C GLU A 388 -14.07 25.84 42.44
N LEU A 389 -15.35 26.19 42.19
CA LEU A 389 -16.26 25.33 41.40
C LEU A 389 -15.80 25.19 39.96
N THR A 390 -15.39 26.28 39.33
CA THR A 390 -14.84 26.28 37.95
C THR A 390 -13.60 25.43 37.84
N ASN A 391 -12.64 25.56 38.77
CA ASN A 391 -11.43 24.74 38.77
C ASN A 391 -11.74 23.25 38.97
N ALA A 392 -12.63 22.92 39.88
CA ALA A 392 -13.07 21.51 40.07
C ALA A 392 -13.74 20.92 38.81
N SER A 393 -14.60 21.70 38.14
CA SER A 393 -15.25 21.30 36.89
C SER A 393 -14.22 21.09 35.76
N THR A 394 -13.28 21.99 35.60
CA THR A 394 -12.19 21.86 34.61
C THR A 394 -11.34 20.61 34.84
N ASN A 395 -11.12 20.23 36.12
CA ASN A 395 -10.40 19.01 36.44
C ASN A 395 -11.17 17.76 36.05
N VAL A 396 -12.49 17.72 36.22
CA VAL A 396 -13.34 16.62 35.75
C VAL A 396 -13.28 16.49 34.21
N GLN A 397 -13.46 17.60 33.51
CA GLN A 397 -13.37 17.68 32.07
C GLN A 397 -12.01 17.16 31.55
N ARG A 398 -10.92 17.67 32.13
CA ARG A 398 -9.57 17.26 31.75
C ARG A 398 -9.35 15.76 31.95
N ALA A 399 -9.72 15.24 33.10
CA ALA A 399 -9.58 13.81 33.40
C ALA A 399 -10.41 12.94 32.44
N ALA A 400 -11.65 13.35 32.11
CA ALA A 400 -12.50 12.63 31.17
C ALA A 400 -11.93 12.62 29.75
N LEU A 401 -11.47 13.76 29.25
CA LEU A 401 -10.83 13.86 27.93
C LEU A 401 -9.50 13.08 27.88
N THR A 402 -8.72 13.12 28.95
CA THR A 402 -7.47 12.35 29.06
C THR A 402 -7.74 10.84 29.01
N LYS A 403 -8.75 10.33 29.73
CA LYS A 403 -9.17 8.92 29.64
C LYS A 403 -9.57 8.55 28.21
N LEU A 404 -10.42 9.37 27.59
CA LEU A 404 -10.88 9.15 26.21
C LEU A 404 -9.69 9.11 25.24
N GLN A 405 -8.71 10.00 25.42
CA GLN A 405 -7.49 10.02 24.63
C GLN A 405 -6.70 8.70 24.77
N TYR A 406 -6.53 8.19 25.99
CA TYR A 406 -5.83 6.92 26.19
C TYR A 406 -6.59 5.72 25.60
N GLN A 407 -7.93 5.70 25.70
CA GLN A 407 -8.74 4.66 25.06
C GLN A 407 -8.57 4.66 23.54
N TYR A 408 -8.57 5.84 22.94
CA TYR A 408 -8.30 6.01 21.51
C TYR A 408 -6.89 5.56 21.14
N GLN A 409 -5.87 5.92 21.92
CA GLN A 409 -4.48 5.50 21.68
C GLN A 409 -4.29 3.98 21.78
N VAL A 410 -4.94 3.32 22.73
CA VAL A 410 -4.94 1.83 22.81
C VAL A 410 -5.52 1.24 21.52
N CYS A 411 -6.64 1.78 21.06
CA CYS A 411 -7.27 1.30 19.84
C CYS A 411 -6.36 1.48 18.60
N LEU A 412 -5.73 2.64 18.45
CA LEU A 412 -4.79 2.91 17.37
C LEU A 412 -3.55 2.01 17.43
N ALA A 413 -3.00 1.79 18.62
CA ALA A 413 -1.85 0.90 18.80
C ALA A 413 -2.20 -0.54 18.43
N LYS A 414 -3.43 -1.01 18.73
CA LYS A 414 -3.93 -2.32 18.28
C LYS A 414 -4.13 -2.39 16.76
N VAL A 415 -4.65 -1.33 16.12
CA VAL A 415 -4.76 -1.23 14.65
C VAL A 415 -3.38 -1.32 14.01
N GLU A 416 -2.41 -0.58 14.55
CA GLU A 416 -1.03 -0.61 14.04
C GLU A 416 -0.38 -1.98 14.23
N LEU A 417 -0.56 -2.61 15.40
CA LEU A 417 -0.07 -3.96 15.66
C LEU A 417 -0.64 -4.99 14.67
N ALA A 418 -1.95 -4.92 14.38
CA ALA A 418 -2.59 -5.80 13.39
C ALA A 418 -2.00 -5.60 11.99
N LYS A 419 -1.73 -4.36 11.60
CA LYS A 419 -1.07 -4.00 10.34
C LYS A 419 0.37 -4.52 10.29
N LEU A 420 1.16 -4.31 11.36
CA LEU A 420 2.55 -4.75 11.45
C LEU A 420 2.66 -6.28 11.35
N ILE A 421 1.79 -7.03 12.02
CA ILE A 421 1.77 -8.49 11.92
C ILE A 421 1.25 -8.97 10.56
N GLY A 422 0.47 -8.16 9.86
CA GLY A 422 -0.13 -8.53 8.57
C GLY A 422 -1.43 -9.30 8.71
N TYR A 423 -2.19 -9.06 9.77
CA TYR A 423 -3.51 -9.67 9.95
C TYR A 423 -4.54 -9.06 9.01
N LYS A 424 -5.30 -9.92 8.32
CA LYS A 424 -6.47 -9.52 7.53
C LYS A 424 -7.70 -9.47 8.43
N TYR A 425 -8.30 -8.29 8.56
CA TYR A 425 -9.51 -8.06 9.36
C TYR A 425 -10.70 -7.50 8.55
N TRP A 426 -10.64 -7.62 7.22
CA TRP A 426 -11.70 -7.25 6.27
C TRP A 426 -12.29 -8.43 5.52
#